data_3798506e7a4261c305dc7fc97ef56dd2
#
_entry.id   3798506e7a4261c305dc7fc97ef56dd2
#
_cell.length_a   1.000
_cell.length_b   1.000
_cell.length_c   1.000
_cell.angle_alpha   90.00
_cell.angle_beta   90.00
_cell.angle_gamma   90.00
#
_symmetry.space_group_name_H-M   'P 1'
#
loop_
_entity.id
_entity.type
_entity.pdbx_description
1 polymer ?
#
loop_
_entity_poly.entity_id
_entity_poly.type
_entity_poly.pdbx_seq_one_letter_code
_entity_poly.pdbx_strand_id
1 'polypeptide(L)'
;MKKDELIKIAKNFSIDGEPIKIEKCNSGHINKTYAITYKTKEDEQKKYILQYVNTNVFPNLPELMTNIKKITKYMNQKATEKGENTDRLTITMIDTLDDNPNSIYNENWRMEEFIDNTKTYLTTESMEILEEAGKAAGKFQKNLDGFPAEELYEIIPKFHYTPNRVNQLREALSSEENNS
;
A
#
# COMPACT_ATOMS: atom_id res chain seq x y z
N MET A 1 19.82 2.84 2.42
CA MET A 1 20.11 2.85 0.96
C MET A 1 20.55 4.23 0.52
N LYS A 2 21.49 4.30 -0.42
CA LYS A 2 21.98 5.56 -0.98
C LYS A 2 20.95 6.10 -1.99
N LYS A 3 20.94 7.42 -2.19
CA LYS A 3 19.99 8.09 -3.09
C LYS A 3 20.09 7.56 -4.53
N ASP A 4 21.30 7.31 -5.01
CA ASP A 4 21.55 6.82 -6.37
C ASP A 4 20.99 5.41 -6.61
N GLU A 5 20.99 4.56 -5.58
CA GLU A 5 20.38 3.23 -5.63
C GLU A 5 18.87 3.32 -5.76
N LEU A 6 18.24 4.22 -4.99
CA LEU A 6 16.79 4.44 -5.08
C LEU A 6 16.37 5.01 -6.43
N ILE A 7 17.18 5.91 -7.02
CA ILE A 7 16.95 6.41 -8.38
C ILE A 7 16.99 5.27 -9.40
N LYS A 8 17.99 4.38 -9.30
CA LYS A 8 18.09 3.22 -10.19
C LYS A 8 16.88 2.30 -10.08
N ILE A 9 16.38 2.06 -8.86
CA ILE A 9 15.17 1.26 -8.64
C ILE A 9 13.95 1.96 -9.24
N ALA A 10 13.78 3.24 -8.98
CA ALA A 10 12.66 4.03 -9.47
C ALA A 10 12.53 4.00 -11.01
N LYS A 11 13.66 4.04 -11.73
CA LYS A 11 13.70 3.98 -13.20
C LYS A 11 13.20 2.66 -13.81
N ASN A 12 12.91 1.64 -13.01
CA ASN A 12 12.34 0.38 -13.51
C ASN A 12 10.81 0.35 -13.49
N PHE A 13 10.17 1.47 -13.16
CA PHE A 13 8.72 1.61 -13.21
C PHE A 13 8.28 2.43 -14.42
N SER A 14 7.12 2.09 -14.96
CA SER A 14 6.57 2.69 -16.20
C SER A 14 6.03 4.10 -15.95
N ILE A 15 6.96 5.05 -15.81
CA ILE A 15 6.66 6.47 -15.61
C ILE A 15 7.34 7.27 -16.71
N ASP A 16 6.57 8.14 -17.37
CA ASP A 16 7.16 9.08 -18.33
C ASP A 16 7.85 10.22 -17.59
N GLY A 17 9.18 10.31 -17.76
CA GLY A 17 10.01 11.33 -17.13
C GLY A 17 11.21 10.76 -16.35
N GLU A 18 11.88 11.65 -15.65
CA GLU A 18 13.08 11.35 -14.87
C GLU A 18 12.89 11.64 -13.38
N PRO A 19 13.33 10.75 -12.48
CA PRO A 19 13.26 11.00 -11.04
C PRO A 19 14.31 12.09 -10.66
N ILE A 20 13.83 13.22 -10.15
CA ILE A 20 14.65 14.37 -9.79
C ILE A 20 14.84 14.56 -8.29
N LYS A 21 13.91 14.08 -7.47
CA LYS A 21 13.96 14.24 -6.01
C LYS A 21 13.45 12.97 -5.31
N ILE A 22 14.10 12.60 -4.22
CA ILE A 22 13.70 11.48 -3.35
C ILE A 22 13.72 11.95 -1.91
N GLU A 23 12.63 11.70 -1.19
CA GLU A 23 12.47 12.04 0.21
C GLU A 23 12.00 10.80 0.97
N LYS A 24 12.63 10.50 2.10
CA LYS A 24 12.20 9.38 2.95
C LYS A 24 10.94 9.78 3.71
N CYS A 25 9.91 8.96 3.64
CA CYS A 25 8.72 9.08 4.48
C CYS A 25 8.99 8.41 5.84
N ASN A 26 8.85 9.17 6.92
CA ASN A 26 9.14 8.65 8.28
C ASN A 26 7.86 8.19 9.01
N SER A 27 6.69 8.33 8.40
CA SER A 27 5.43 7.83 8.93
C SER A 27 5.25 6.37 8.50
N GLY A 28 5.37 5.45 9.41
CA GLY A 28 5.23 4.01 9.15
C GLY A 28 6.43 3.22 9.64
N HIS A 29 6.15 2.06 10.24
CA HIS A 29 7.17 1.26 10.95
C HIS A 29 7.44 -0.09 10.27
N ILE A 30 6.61 -0.49 9.30
CA ILE A 30 6.70 -1.82 8.66
C ILE A 30 7.53 -1.76 7.38
N ASN A 31 7.16 -0.88 6.46
CA ASN A 31 7.78 -0.77 5.15
C ASN A 31 8.73 0.44 5.06
N LYS A 32 9.74 0.37 4.18
CA LYS A 32 10.57 1.54 3.87
C LYS A 32 9.92 2.31 2.73
N THR A 33 9.49 3.52 3.01
CA THR A 33 8.68 4.33 2.08
C THR A 33 9.43 5.61 1.69
N TYR A 34 9.37 5.95 0.40
CA TYR A 34 10.01 7.13 -0.18
C TYR A 34 9.03 7.84 -1.11
N ALA A 35 8.94 9.16 -0.98
CA ALA A 35 8.28 10.01 -1.96
C ALA A 35 9.28 10.38 -3.06
N ILE A 36 8.94 10.13 -4.32
CA ILE A 36 9.78 10.43 -5.46
C ILE A 36 9.09 11.44 -6.35
N THR A 37 9.80 12.53 -6.68
CA THR A 37 9.32 13.50 -7.66
C THR A 37 9.96 13.18 -9.00
N TYR A 38 9.14 13.01 -10.02
CA TYR A 38 9.52 12.89 -11.41
C TYR A 38 9.29 14.22 -12.13
N LYS A 39 10.19 14.54 -13.06
CA LYS A 39 10.01 15.61 -14.04
C LYS A 39 9.59 14.96 -15.34
N THR A 40 8.40 15.25 -15.83
CA THR A 40 7.86 14.72 -17.09
C THR A 40 8.51 15.41 -18.29
N LYS A 41 8.30 14.88 -19.49
CA LYS A 41 8.75 15.50 -20.75
C LYS A 41 8.12 16.88 -21.01
N GLU A 42 6.95 17.13 -20.41
CA GLU A 42 6.24 18.41 -20.49
C GLU A 42 6.66 19.41 -19.42
N ASP A 43 7.77 19.13 -18.72
CA ASP A 43 8.34 19.96 -17.64
C ASP A 43 7.47 20.01 -16.36
N GLU A 44 6.45 19.14 -16.26
CA GLU A 44 5.62 19.01 -15.07
C GLU A 44 6.29 18.17 -14.01
N GLN A 45 5.93 18.39 -12.75
CA GLN A 45 6.36 17.57 -11.63
C GLN A 45 5.22 16.68 -11.13
N LYS A 46 5.45 15.36 -11.13
CA LYS A 46 4.53 14.36 -10.56
C LYS A 46 5.22 13.60 -9.46
N LYS A 47 4.46 13.26 -8.41
CA LYS A 47 4.97 12.50 -7.27
C LYS A 47 4.45 11.08 -7.26
N TYR A 48 5.28 10.19 -6.75
CA TYR A 48 4.99 8.78 -6.58
C TYR A 48 5.51 8.29 -5.23
N ILE A 49 4.96 7.20 -4.72
CA ILE A 49 5.45 6.50 -3.55
C ILE A 49 6.19 5.25 -4.00
N LEU A 50 7.49 5.19 -3.74
CA LEU A 50 8.29 3.98 -3.87
C LEU A 50 8.39 3.30 -2.51
N GLN A 51 8.03 2.02 -2.45
CA GLN A 51 7.98 1.28 -1.21
C GLN A 51 8.73 -0.04 -1.29
N TYR A 52 9.64 -0.27 -0.35
CA TYR A 52 10.21 -1.58 -0.07
C TYR A 52 9.32 -2.31 0.93
N VAL A 53 8.67 -3.36 0.49
CA VAL A 53 7.74 -4.14 1.31
C VAL A 53 8.52 -5.10 2.22
N ASN A 54 8.17 -5.11 3.49
CA ASN A 54 8.77 -6.01 4.48
C ASN A 54 8.16 -7.41 4.37
N THR A 55 8.87 -8.32 3.74
CA THR A 55 8.43 -9.71 3.53
C THR A 55 8.41 -10.57 4.79
N ASN A 56 9.02 -10.12 5.89
CA ASN A 56 8.81 -10.77 7.19
C ASN A 56 7.38 -10.57 7.72
N VAL A 57 6.71 -9.48 7.31
CA VAL A 57 5.31 -9.21 7.67
C VAL A 57 4.36 -9.66 6.56
N PHE A 58 4.76 -9.46 5.29
CA PHE A 58 3.99 -9.84 4.10
C PHE A 58 4.78 -10.87 3.29
N PRO A 59 4.75 -12.15 3.69
CA PRO A 59 5.66 -13.17 3.16
C PRO A 59 5.46 -13.47 1.67
N ASN A 60 4.26 -13.21 1.14
CA ASN A 60 3.96 -13.42 -0.28
C ASN A 60 3.53 -12.11 -0.95
N LEU A 61 4.50 -11.32 -1.39
CA LEU A 61 4.22 -10.04 -2.06
C LEU A 61 3.45 -10.20 -3.38
N PRO A 62 3.69 -11.20 -4.26
CA PRO A 62 2.88 -11.41 -5.45
C PRO A 62 1.39 -11.61 -5.16
N GLU A 63 1.03 -12.39 -4.16
CA GLU A 63 -0.36 -12.58 -3.74
C GLU A 63 -0.97 -11.28 -3.18
N LEU A 64 -0.21 -10.55 -2.35
CA LEU A 64 -0.63 -9.24 -1.86
C LEU A 64 -0.94 -8.27 -3.01
N MET A 65 -0.06 -8.20 -4.00
CA MET A 65 -0.27 -7.33 -5.17
C MET A 65 -1.45 -7.77 -6.03
N THR A 66 -1.66 -9.09 -6.16
CA THR A 66 -2.85 -9.64 -6.82
C THR A 66 -4.12 -9.21 -6.11
N ASN A 67 -4.18 -9.30 -4.78
CA ASN A 67 -5.31 -8.85 -3.99
C ASN A 67 -5.57 -7.34 -4.18
N ILE A 68 -4.52 -6.52 -4.12
CA ILE A 68 -4.64 -5.07 -4.34
C ILE A 68 -5.24 -4.78 -5.73
N LYS A 69 -4.69 -5.39 -6.79
CA LYS A 69 -5.18 -5.19 -8.16
C LYS A 69 -6.65 -5.64 -8.33
N LYS A 70 -7.05 -6.77 -7.74
CA LYS A 70 -8.43 -7.25 -7.79
C LYS A 70 -9.39 -6.28 -7.10
N ILE A 71 -9.07 -5.86 -5.88
CA ILE A 71 -9.91 -4.97 -5.07
C ILE A 71 -10.04 -3.60 -5.74
N THR A 72 -8.94 -2.98 -6.15
CA THR A 72 -8.95 -1.66 -6.78
C THR A 72 -9.69 -1.66 -8.11
N LYS A 73 -9.49 -2.70 -8.92
CA LYS A 73 -10.22 -2.87 -10.18
C LYS A 73 -11.73 -3.00 -9.96
N TYR A 74 -12.16 -3.86 -9.02
CA TYR A 74 -13.57 -4.05 -8.70
C TYR A 74 -14.23 -2.75 -8.24
N MET A 75 -13.59 -2.04 -7.29
CA MET A 75 -14.13 -0.78 -6.77
C MET A 75 -14.28 0.28 -7.86
N ASN A 76 -13.26 0.44 -8.71
CA ASN A 76 -13.28 1.41 -9.81
C ASN A 76 -14.35 1.05 -10.86
N GLN A 77 -14.50 -0.22 -11.21
CA GLN A 77 -15.55 -0.67 -12.12
C GLN A 77 -16.94 -0.37 -11.57
N LYS A 78 -17.19 -0.74 -10.31
CA LYS A 78 -18.48 -0.53 -9.64
C LYS A 78 -18.85 0.95 -9.53
N ALA A 79 -17.86 1.82 -9.26
CA ALA A 79 -18.06 3.26 -9.22
C ALA A 79 -18.37 3.82 -10.63
N THR A 80 -17.63 3.39 -11.64
CA THR A 80 -17.86 3.78 -13.05
C THR A 80 -19.26 3.40 -13.52
N GLU A 81 -19.71 2.18 -13.22
CA GLU A 81 -21.07 1.69 -13.56
C GLU A 81 -22.17 2.55 -12.94
N LYS A 82 -21.90 3.15 -11.77
CA LYS A 82 -22.82 4.06 -11.09
C LYS A 82 -22.71 5.53 -11.54
N GLY A 83 -21.77 5.85 -12.43
CA GLY A 83 -21.44 7.21 -12.81
C GLY A 83 -20.78 8.03 -11.69
N GLU A 84 -20.19 7.37 -10.70
CA GLU A 84 -19.46 8.01 -9.62
C GLU A 84 -18.03 8.39 -10.06
N ASN A 85 -17.48 9.44 -9.46
CA ASN A 85 -16.09 9.83 -9.68
C ASN A 85 -15.15 8.77 -9.07
N THR A 86 -14.22 8.26 -9.88
CA THR A 86 -13.20 7.29 -9.48
C THR A 86 -11.88 7.94 -9.06
N ASP A 87 -11.74 9.26 -9.26
CA ASP A 87 -10.54 9.98 -8.83
C ASP A 87 -10.30 9.78 -7.35
N ARG A 88 -9.12 9.30 -7.00
CA ARG A 88 -8.71 9.06 -5.61
C ARG A 88 -9.59 8.06 -4.83
N LEU A 89 -10.41 7.27 -5.54
CA LEU A 89 -11.22 6.23 -4.90
C LEU A 89 -10.35 5.09 -4.35
N THR A 90 -9.31 4.74 -5.10
CA THR A 90 -8.35 3.69 -4.75
C THR A 90 -6.92 4.16 -5.00
N ILE A 91 -5.95 3.42 -4.47
CA ILE A 91 -4.55 3.60 -4.85
C ILE A 91 -4.35 3.14 -6.30
N THR A 92 -3.46 3.80 -7.04
CA THR A 92 -3.05 3.43 -8.40
C THR A 92 -1.64 2.86 -8.36
N MET A 93 -1.50 1.58 -8.67
CA MET A 93 -0.20 0.92 -8.75
C MET A 93 0.46 1.21 -10.10
N ILE A 94 1.78 1.45 -10.10
CA ILE A 94 2.58 1.68 -11.29
C ILE A 94 3.22 0.36 -11.71
N ASP A 95 3.03 -0.01 -12.97
CA ASP A 95 3.63 -1.23 -13.53
C ASP A 95 5.14 -1.10 -13.70
N THR A 96 5.84 -2.21 -13.70
CA THR A 96 7.28 -2.28 -13.95
C THR A 96 7.56 -2.36 -15.46
N LEU A 97 8.75 -1.92 -15.88
CA LEU A 97 9.16 -1.95 -17.29
C LEU A 97 9.47 -3.36 -17.82
N ASP A 98 9.63 -4.33 -16.94
CA ASP A 98 9.86 -5.75 -17.26
C ASP A 98 8.55 -6.55 -17.44
N ASP A 99 7.41 -5.85 -17.54
CA ASP A 99 6.08 -6.44 -17.68
C ASP A 99 5.71 -7.46 -16.58
N ASN A 100 6.29 -7.30 -15.38
CA ASN A 100 5.94 -8.14 -14.24
C ASN A 100 4.44 -7.97 -13.90
N PRO A 101 3.62 -9.03 -14.00
CA PRO A 101 2.17 -8.94 -13.84
C PRO A 101 1.74 -8.45 -12.45
N ASN A 102 2.62 -8.56 -11.46
CA ASN A 102 2.39 -8.10 -10.11
C ASN A 102 2.91 -6.68 -9.83
N SER A 103 3.53 -6.01 -10.80
CA SER A 103 4.13 -4.67 -10.64
C SER A 103 5.13 -4.61 -9.48
N ILE A 104 5.98 -5.67 -9.39
CA ILE A 104 7.02 -5.82 -8.37
C ILE A 104 8.37 -5.79 -9.06
N TYR A 105 9.27 -4.92 -8.60
CA TYR A 105 10.65 -4.87 -9.04
C TYR A 105 11.58 -5.44 -7.97
N ASN A 106 12.51 -6.31 -8.39
CA ASN A 106 13.55 -6.91 -7.54
C ASN A 106 12.98 -7.44 -6.21
N GLU A 107 11.96 -8.30 -6.33
CA GLU A 107 11.28 -9.07 -5.28
C GLU A 107 10.46 -8.26 -4.26
N ASN A 108 10.87 -7.02 -3.90
CA ASN A 108 10.29 -6.31 -2.76
C ASN A 108 9.82 -4.89 -3.07
N TRP A 109 10.13 -4.35 -4.25
CA TRP A 109 9.81 -2.97 -4.58
C TRP A 109 8.50 -2.86 -5.34
N ARG A 110 7.67 -1.92 -4.91
CA ARG A 110 6.47 -1.50 -5.63
C ARG A 110 6.40 0.01 -5.69
N MET A 111 5.61 0.53 -6.61
CA MET A 111 5.37 1.96 -6.75
C MET A 111 3.89 2.23 -6.93
N GLU A 112 3.43 3.35 -6.36
CA GLU A 112 2.05 3.83 -6.47
C GLU A 112 2.03 5.34 -6.68
N GLU A 113 0.95 5.86 -7.23
CA GLU A 113 0.76 7.30 -7.34
C GLU A 113 0.68 7.95 -5.97
N PHE A 114 1.27 9.13 -5.85
CA PHE A 114 1.17 9.93 -4.63
C PHE A 114 -0.18 10.65 -4.59
N ILE A 115 -0.89 10.53 -3.49
CA ILE A 115 -2.16 11.24 -3.28
C ILE A 115 -1.88 12.58 -2.65
N ASP A 116 -1.95 13.65 -3.44
CA ASP A 116 -1.74 15.04 -2.98
C ASP A 116 -2.86 15.54 -2.07
N ASN A 117 -2.57 16.63 -1.34
CA ASN A 117 -3.53 17.32 -0.48
C ASN A 117 -4.14 16.41 0.59
N THR A 118 -3.34 15.53 1.15
CA THR A 118 -3.70 14.67 2.28
C THR A 118 -3.02 15.15 3.55
N LYS A 119 -3.66 14.89 4.70
CA LYS A 119 -3.09 15.13 6.03
C LYS A 119 -3.22 13.87 6.86
N THR A 120 -2.11 13.46 7.47
CA THR A 120 -2.07 12.32 8.39
C THR A 120 -2.23 12.79 9.82
N TYR A 121 -3.15 12.19 10.55
CA TYR A 121 -3.33 12.40 11.98
C TYR A 121 -2.85 11.16 12.72
N LEU A 122 -1.90 11.32 13.65
CA LEU A 122 -1.47 10.23 14.53
C LEU A 122 -2.46 10.01 15.67
N THR A 123 -3.04 11.11 16.14
CA THR A 123 -4.11 11.14 17.16
C THR A 123 -5.06 12.27 16.81
N THR A 124 -6.32 12.17 17.24
CA THR A 124 -7.28 13.26 17.12
C THR A 124 -8.29 13.23 18.27
N GLU A 125 -8.64 14.40 18.76
CA GLU A 125 -9.76 14.60 19.70
C GLU A 125 -10.99 15.21 18.98
N SER A 126 -10.87 15.51 17.68
CA SER A 126 -11.97 16.03 16.88
C SER A 126 -12.99 14.95 16.57
N MET A 127 -14.21 15.12 17.06
CA MET A 127 -15.34 14.22 16.76
C MET A 127 -15.68 14.22 15.28
N GLU A 128 -15.52 15.35 14.58
CA GLU A 128 -15.73 15.46 13.13
C GLU A 128 -14.76 14.55 12.36
N ILE A 129 -13.48 14.54 12.72
CA ILE A 129 -12.48 13.68 12.08
C ILE A 129 -12.79 12.20 12.34
N LEU A 130 -13.22 11.85 13.56
CA LEU A 130 -13.60 10.48 13.90
C LEU A 130 -14.85 10.04 13.12
N GLU A 131 -15.85 10.92 12.98
CA GLU A 131 -17.05 10.65 12.20
C GLU A 131 -16.71 10.42 10.71
N GLU A 132 -15.88 11.29 10.11
CA GLU A 132 -15.44 11.14 8.73
C GLU A 132 -14.61 9.84 8.51
N ALA A 133 -13.76 9.47 9.47
CA ALA A 133 -13.06 8.20 9.43
C ALA A 133 -14.03 6.99 9.44
N GLY A 134 -15.07 7.05 10.29
CA GLY A 134 -16.13 6.03 10.33
C GLY A 134 -16.92 5.96 9.02
N LYS A 135 -17.28 7.11 8.44
CA LYS A 135 -17.95 7.19 7.13
C LYS A 135 -17.08 6.60 6.02
N ALA A 136 -15.78 6.91 6.02
CA ALA A 136 -14.84 6.37 5.04
C ALA A 136 -14.73 4.85 5.13
N ALA A 137 -14.62 4.29 6.34
CA ALA A 137 -14.60 2.85 6.56
C ALA A 137 -15.91 2.18 6.08
N GLY A 138 -17.06 2.74 6.43
CA GLY A 138 -18.37 2.23 5.98
C GLY A 138 -18.54 2.32 4.46
N LYS A 139 -18.08 3.40 3.83
CA LYS A 139 -18.10 3.55 2.37
C LYS A 139 -17.19 2.53 1.69
N PHE A 140 -16.00 2.27 2.24
CA PHE A 140 -15.11 1.24 1.74
C PHE A 140 -15.76 -0.15 1.75
N GLN A 141 -16.37 -0.54 2.87
CA GLN A 141 -17.10 -1.81 2.99
C GLN A 141 -18.26 -1.89 1.98
N LYS A 142 -19.05 -0.82 1.85
CA LYS A 142 -20.14 -0.75 0.87
C LYS A 142 -19.66 -0.87 -0.57
N ASN A 143 -18.52 -0.31 -0.90
CA ASN A 143 -17.93 -0.41 -2.23
C ASN A 143 -17.45 -1.83 -2.56
N LEU A 144 -17.17 -2.64 -1.55
CA LEU A 144 -16.82 -4.06 -1.67
C LEU A 144 -18.02 -5.01 -1.62
N ASP A 145 -19.23 -4.50 -1.43
CA ASP A 145 -20.43 -5.34 -1.43
C ASP A 145 -20.58 -6.12 -2.75
N GLY A 146 -20.73 -7.45 -2.64
CA GLY A 146 -20.74 -8.36 -3.79
C GLY A 146 -19.37 -8.73 -4.36
N PHE A 147 -18.27 -8.28 -3.77
CA PHE A 147 -16.94 -8.75 -4.15
C PHE A 147 -16.76 -10.23 -3.74
N PRO A 148 -16.26 -11.11 -4.66
CA PRO A 148 -16.01 -12.52 -4.34
C PRO A 148 -14.78 -12.66 -3.44
N ALA A 149 -14.97 -12.56 -2.13
CA ALA A 149 -13.89 -12.55 -1.14
C ALA A 149 -13.05 -13.85 -1.15
N GLU A 150 -13.64 -14.96 -1.60
CA GLU A 150 -12.98 -16.26 -1.79
C GLU A 150 -11.87 -16.23 -2.85
N GLU A 151 -11.87 -15.24 -3.73
CA GLU A 151 -10.79 -15.04 -4.70
C GLU A 151 -9.54 -14.38 -4.15
N LEU A 152 -9.59 -13.91 -2.90
CA LEU A 152 -8.44 -13.28 -2.24
C LEU A 152 -7.55 -14.32 -1.58
N TYR A 153 -6.25 -14.05 -1.64
CA TYR A 153 -5.26 -14.81 -0.89
C TYR A 153 -5.23 -14.36 0.58
N GLU A 154 -5.09 -15.29 1.50
CA GLU A 154 -4.86 -14.98 2.92
C GLU A 154 -3.37 -14.62 3.13
N ILE A 155 -3.04 -13.34 3.12
CA ILE A 155 -1.64 -12.85 3.14
C ILE A 155 -0.96 -13.10 4.48
N ILE A 156 -1.68 -12.95 5.59
CA ILE A 156 -1.17 -13.21 6.94
C ILE A 156 -2.09 -14.26 7.58
N PRO A 157 -1.71 -15.54 7.54
CA PRO A 157 -2.54 -16.62 8.04
C PRO A 157 -2.95 -16.40 9.50
N LYS A 158 -4.23 -16.60 9.79
CA LYS A 158 -4.81 -16.47 11.13
C LYS A 158 -4.61 -15.08 11.77
N PHE A 159 -4.45 -14.00 10.97
CA PHE A 159 -4.16 -12.65 11.50
C PHE A 159 -5.19 -12.19 12.53
N HIS A 160 -6.47 -12.41 12.28
CA HIS A 160 -7.58 -12.05 13.18
C HIS A 160 -8.10 -13.23 14.02
N TYR A 161 -7.42 -14.37 14.02
CA TYR A 161 -7.83 -15.54 14.82
C TYR A 161 -7.32 -15.41 16.26
N THR A 162 -8.14 -14.88 17.14
CA THR A 162 -7.81 -14.59 18.54
C THR A 162 -7.20 -15.77 19.31
N PRO A 163 -7.68 -17.04 19.20
CA PRO A 163 -7.05 -18.16 19.88
C PRO A 163 -5.58 -18.33 19.52
N ASN A 164 -5.21 -18.11 18.24
CA ASN A 164 -3.82 -18.16 17.82
C ASN A 164 -2.96 -17.07 18.48
N ARG A 165 -3.50 -15.86 18.62
CA ARG A 165 -2.81 -14.74 19.29
C ARG A 165 -2.57 -15.02 20.78
N VAL A 166 -3.56 -15.60 21.46
CA VAL A 166 -3.42 -16.02 22.86
C VAL A 166 -2.36 -17.10 23.02
N ASN A 167 -2.30 -18.09 22.11
CA ASN A 167 -1.26 -19.11 22.15
C ASN A 167 0.13 -18.53 21.92
N GLN A 168 0.31 -17.66 20.93
CA GLN A 168 1.59 -16.96 20.69
C GLN A 168 2.04 -16.16 21.93
N LEU A 169 1.12 -15.48 22.61
CA LEU A 169 1.44 -14.78 23.85
C LEU A 169 1.90 -15.75 24.95
N ARG A 170 1.21 -16.88 25.13
CA ARG A 170 1.60 -17.90 26.14
C ARG A 170 2.98 -18.48 25.83
N GLU A 171 3.26 -18.79 24.57
CA GLU A 171 4.56 -19.28 24.13
C GLU A 171 5.67 -18.27 24.39
N ALA A 172 5.43 -16.98 24.08
CA ALA A 172 6.39 -15.90 24.35
C ALA A 172 6.65 -15.71 25.86
N LEU A 173 5.63 -15.84 26.70
CA LEU A 173 5.78 -15.73 28.16
C LEU A 173 6.50 -16.94 28.77
N SER A 174 6.44 -18.11 28.15
CA SER A 174 7.10 -19.34 28.61
C SER A 174 8.51 -19.52 28.05
N SER A 175 8.94 -18.69 27.09
CA SER A 175 10.27 -18.76 26.52
C SER A 175 11.33 -18.25 27.54
N GLU A 176 12.46 -18.96 27.66
CA GLU A 176 13.56 -18.61 28.59
C GLU A 176 14.20 -17.25 28.30
N GLU A 177 14.04 -16.71 27.07
CA GLU A 177 14.58 -15.42 26.64
C GLU A 177 13.95 -14.22 27.37
N ASN A 178 12.77 -14.38 27.98
CA ASN A 178 12.10 -13.31 28.73
C ASN A 178 12.37 -13.36 30.25
N ASN A 179 13.23 -14.23 30.73
CA ASN A 179 13.57 -14.41 32.14
C ASN A 179 14.91 -13.75 32.55
N SER A 180 15.39 -12.76 31.79
CA SER A 180 16.62 -12.00 32.10
C SER A 180 16.33 -10.53 32.39
#